data_414958c4fbac8b03daf272a7eae4c5b1
#
_entry.id   414958c4fbac8b03daf272a7eae4c5b1
#
_cell.length_a   1.000
_cell.length_b   1.000
_cell.length_c   1.000
_cell.angle_alpha   90.00
_cell.angle_beta   90.00
_cell.angle_gamma   90.00
#
_symmetry.space_group_name_H-M   'P 1'
#
loop_
_entity.id
_entity.type
_entity.pdbx_description
1 polymer ?
#
loop_
_entity_poly.entity_id
_entity_poly.type
_entity_poly.pdbx_seq_one_letter_code
_entity_poly.pdbx_strand_id
1 'polypeptide(L)'
;VQELPNANQFVAYIDAIGELDGKRCLMDWKTTASRYPEESNGLLSLDPQLICYSWMTGIPDVAFVVFVRKHQPEIQYLKTSISEEQRLEFGRLVGATISQIEAAQFPSHSGIRFPQNGCVSCSHLGLCLDDQKLIDPSLIRTPGASNLAWLDELVD
;
A
#
# COMPACT_ATOMS: atom_id res chain seq x y z
N VAL A 1 -8.27 -10.97 5.69
CA VAL A 1 -7.18 -11.10 6.67
C VAL A 1 -6.33 -12.29 6.27
N GLN A 2 -5.03 -12.13 6.21
CA GLN A 2 -4.06 -13.21 5.99
C GLN A 2 -3.18 -13.36 7.23
N GLU A 3 -3.07 -14.58 7.73
CA GLU A 3 -2.14 -14.87 8.81
C GLU A 3 -0.70 -14.90 8.28
N LEU A 4 0.18 -14.27 9.04
CA LEU A 4 1.60 -14.18 8.75
C LEU A 4 2.41 -14.98 9.78
N PRO A 5 3.68 -15.30 9.53
CA PRO A 5 4.55 -15.86 10.55
C PRO A 5 4.53 -14.99 11.82
N ASN A 6 4.64 -15.61 12.98
CA ASN A 6 4.63 -14.96 14.30
C ASN A 6 3.27 -14.43 14.78
N ALA A 7 2.15 -14.99 14.33
CA ALA A 7 0.78 -14.58 14.69
C ALA A 7 0.41 -13.14 14.32
N ASN A 8 1.21 -12.47 13.48
CA ASN A 8 0.84 -11.18 12.93
C ASN A 8 -0.30 -11.33 11.92
N GLN A 9 -1.15 -10.33 11.82
CA GLN A 9 -2.24 -10.30 10.84
C GLN A 9 -1.99 -9.16 9.84
N PHE A 10 -2.17 -9.47 8.56
CA PHE A 10 -2.19 -8.47 7.51
C PHE A 10 -3.64 -8.23 7.09
N VAL A 11 -4.06 -6.97 7.17
CA VAL A 11 -5.44 -6.57 6.86
C VAL A 11 -5.43 -5.62 5.67
N ALA A 12 -6.31 -5.86 4.72
CA ALA A 12 -6.58 -4.93 3.63
C ALA A 12 -8.09 -4.84 3.39
N TYR A 13 -8.54 -3.68 2.95
CA TYR A 13 -9.93 -3.42 2.59
C TYR A 13 -10.02 -3.36 1.07
N ILE A 14 -10.77 -4.29 0.51
CA ILE A 14 -11.00 -4.42 -0.94
C ILE A 14 -12.36 -3.80 -1.23
N ASP A 15 -12.42 -2.85 -2.17
CA ASP A 15 -13.66 -2.14 -2.48
C ASP A 15 -14.72 -3.07 -3.07
N ALA A 16 -14.35 -3.94 -4.00
CA ALA A 16 -15.27 -4.92 -4.55
C ALA A 16 -14.58 -6.19 -5.11
N ILE A 17 -15.28 -7.29 -5.01
CA ILE A 17 -15.00 -8.52 -5.74
C ILE A 17 -16.24 -8.87 -6.56
N GLY A 18 -16.08 -9.01 -7.85
CA GLY A 18 -17.19 -9.28 -8.75
C GLY A 18 -16.75 -9.99 -10.02
N GLU A 19 -17.58 -9.90 -11.05
CA GLU A 19 -17.29 -10.42 -12.37
C GLU A 19 -17.13 -9.26 -13.36
N LEU A 20 -16.06 -9.27 -14.12
CA LEU A 20 -15.79 -8.32 -15.19
C LEU A 20 -15.37 -9.11 -16.43
N ASP A 21 -16.09 -8.93 -17.55
CA ASP A 21 -15.90 -9.65 -18.80
C ASP A 21 -15.91 -11.19 -18.63
N GLY A 22 -16.79 -11.72 -17.77
CA GLY A 22 -16.92 -13.16 -17.52
C GLY A 22 -15.82 -13.76 -16.64
N LYS A 23 -14.98 -12.92 -16.01
CA LYS A 23 -13.93 -13.36 -15.11
C LYS A 23 -14.11 -12.75 -13.72
N ARG A 24 -13.83 -13.54 -12.70
CA ARG A 24 -13.77 -13.04 -11.32
C ARG A 24 -12.64 -12.04 -11.18
N CYS A 25 -12.95 -10.84 -10.74
CA CYS A 25 -12.05 -9.70 -10.73
C CYS A 25 -12.11 -8.95 -9.41
N LEU A 26 -10.97 -8.49 -8.93
CA LEU A 26 -10.86 -7.52 -7.84
C LEU A 26 -10.97 -6.13 -8.42
N MET A 27 -11.81 -5.30 -7.85
CA MET A 27 -12.04 -3.94 -8.32
C MET A 27 -11.73 -2.94 -7.22
N ASP A 28 -11.00 -1.90 -7.59
CA ASP A 28 -10.71 -0.76 -6.72
C ASP A 28 -11.23 0.52 -7.39
N TRP A 29 -11.94 1.33 -6.60
CA TRP A 29 -12.69 2.48 -7.08
C TRP A 29 -11.84 3.75 -6.97
N LYS A 30 -11.63 4.41 -8.09
CA LYS A 30 -10.89 5.67 -8.14
C LYS A 30 -11.80 6.80 -8.62
N THR A 31 -11.59 8.00 -8.08
CA THR A 31 -12.26 9.22 -8.57
C THR A 31 -11.22 10.23 -9.00
N THR A 32 -11.42 10.86 -10.17
CA THR A 32 -10.48 11.82 -10.73
C THR A 32 -11.21 12.94 -11.50
N ALA A 33 -10.53 14.05 -11.73
CA ALA A 33 -11.02 15.13 -12.58
C ALA A 33 -10.79 14.87 -14.08
N SER A 34 -9.80 14.04 -14.42
CA SER A 34 -9.45 13.70 -15.80
C SER A 34 -9.25 12.20 -15.95
N ARG A 35 -9.41 11.68 -17.16
CA ARG A 35 -9.10 10.27 -17.43
C ARG A 35 -7.66 9.93 -17.03
N TYR A 36 -7.47 8.74 -16.51
CA TYR A 36 -6.14 8.16 -16.45
C TYR A 36 -5.64 7.85 -17.87
N PRO A 37 -4.33 7.88 -18.12
CA PRO A 37 -3.78 7.35 -19.35
C PRO A 37 -4.30 5.93 -19.59
N GLU A 38 -4.54 5.58 -20.85
CA GLU A 38 -4.81 4.20 -21.15
C GLU A 38 -3.62 3.35 -20.74
N GLU A 39 -3.91 2.24 -20.07
CA GLU A 39 -2.87 1.34 -19.59
C GLU A 39 -2.10 0.79 -20.81
N SER A 40 -0.83 1.14 -20.87
CA SER A 40 0.08 0.64 -21.88
C SER A 40 1.27 -0.05 -21.23
N ASN A 41 1.74 -1.13 -21.80
CA ASN A 41 2.94 -1.85 -21.36
C ASN A 41 2.88 -2.51 -19.98
N GLY A 42 1.71 -2.80 -19.45
CA GLY A 42 1.54 -3.56 -18.21
C GLY A 42 1.85 -2.80 -16.93
N LEU A 43 1.94 -1.46 -16.96
CA LEU A 43 2.27 -0.65 -15.77
C LEU A 43 1.27 -0.82 -14.63
N LEU A 44 0.00 -1.06 -14.94
CA LEU A 44 -1.02 -1.30 -13.93
C LEU A 44 -0.73 -2.55 -13.10
N SER A 45 -0.07 -3.57 -13.69
CA SER A 45 0.33 -4.78 -12.97
C SER A 45 1.43 -4.55 -11.93
N LEU A 46 2.05 -3.37 -11.92
CA LEU A 46 3.05 -2.94 -10.93
C LEU A 46 2.45 -2.12 -9.79
N ASP A 47 1.13 -1.87 -9.81
CA ASP A 47 0.48 -1.14 -8.73
C ASP A 47 0.48 -1.97 -7.43
N PRO A 48 1.09 -1.46 -6.35
CA PRO A 48 1.27 -2.24 -5.13
C PRO A 48 -0.05 -2.55 -4.42
N GLN A 49 -1.09 -1.73 -4.58
CA GLN A 49 -2.41 -1.97 -4.00
C GLN A 49 -3.08 -3.17 -4.69
N LEU A 50 -3.03 -3.22 -6.01
CA LEU A 50 -3.61 -4.33 -6.79
C LEU A 50 -2.84 -5.64 -6.56
N ILE A 51 -1.50 -5.57 -6.47
CA ILE A 51 -0.67 -6.75 -6.14
C ILE A 51 -1.02 -7.26 -4.75
N CYS A 52 -1.16 -6.37 -3.76
CA CYS A 52 -1.56 -6.69 -2.40
C CYS A 52 -2.91 -7.43 -2.37
N TYR A 53 -3.91 -6.88 -3.03
CA TYR A 53 -5.24 -7.50 -3.08
C TYR A 53 -5.22 -8.87 -3.75
N SER A 54 -4.49 -9.00 -4.86
CA SER A 54 -4.31 -10.26 -5.57
C SER A 54 -3.58 -11.30 -4.70
N TRP A 55 -2.54 -10.89 -3.98
CA TRP A 55 -1.81 -11.75 -3.05
C TRP A 55 -2.71 -12.24 -1.90
N MET A 56 -3.53 -11.35 -1.32
CA MET A 56 -4.41 -11.72 -0.20
C MET A 56 -5.55 -12.67 -0.59
N THR A 57 -6.03 -12.60 -1.82
CA THR A 57 -7.23 -13.32 -2.25
C THR A 57 -6.93 -14.49 -3.19
N GLY A 58 -5.75 -14.50 -3.80
CA GLY A 58 -5.39 -15.44 -4.86
C GLY A 58 -6.05 -15.13 -6.21
N ILE A 59 -6.87 -14.07 -6.32
CA ILE A 59 -7.54 -13.69 -7.57
C ILE A 59 -6.54 -12.91 -8.44
N PRO A 60 -6.19 -13.38 -9.64
CA PRO A 60 -5.20 -12.72 -10.47
C PRO A 60 -5.74 -11.50 -11.21
N ASP A 61 -7.00 -11.53 -11.65
CA ASP A 61 -7.58 -10.45 -12.44
C ASP A 61 -7.99 -9.29 -11.55
N VAL A 62 -7.49 -8.10 -11.88
CA VAL A 62 -7.66 -6.87 -11.10
C VAL A 62 -8.01 -5.70 -11.99
N ALA A 63 -8.74 -4.72 -11.47
CA ALA A 63 -9.12 -3.54 -12.23
C ALA A 63 -9.21 -2.29 -11.35
N PHE A 64 -8.83 -1.14 -11.90
CA PHE A 64 -9.33 0.14 -11.45
C PHE A 64 -10.63 0.48 -12.18
N VAL A 65 -11.66 0.81 -11.43
CA VAL A 65 -12.91 1.39 -11.93
C VAL A 65 -12.86 2.88 -11.61
N VAL A 66 -12.57 3.68 -12.63
CA VAL A 66 -12.25 5.10 -12.48
C VAL A 66 -13.47 5.94 -12.83
N PHE A 67 -14.01 6.66 -11.84
CA PHE A 67 -15.08 7.64 -12.02
C PHE A 67 -14.47 8.99 -12.38
N VAL A 68 -14.61 9.40 -13.62
CA VAL A 68 -14.08 10.68 -14.10
C VAL A 68 -15.14 11.76 -13.90
N ARG A 69 -14.85 12.71 -13.00
CA ARG A 69 -15.76 13.81 -12.64
C ARG A 69 -15.68 14.94 -13.66
N LYS A 70 -16.47 14.82 -14.71
CA LYS A 70 -16.66 15.84 -15.75
C LYS A 70 -18.11 16.33 -15.74
N HIS A 71 -18.41 17.34 -16.57
CA HIS A 71 -19.79 17.79 -16.80
C HIS A 71 -20.69 16.61 -17.26
N GLN A 72 -20.17 15.73 -18.07
CA GLN A 72 -20.74 14.41 -18.34
C GLN A 72 -19.85 13.36 -17.66
N PRO A 73 -20.32 12.74 -16.56
CA PRO A 73 -19.54 11.71 -15.85
C PRO A 73 -19.22 10.54 -16.77
N GLU A 74 -18.02 10.01 -16.60
CA GLU A 74 -17.51 8.90 -17.42
C GLU A 74 -16.94 7.83 -16.50
N ILE A 75 -17.08 6.57 -16.88
CA ILE A 75 -16.43 5.44 -16.20
C ILE A 75 -15.36 4.88 -17.13
N GLN A 76 -14.15 4.73 -16.60
CA GLN A 76 -13.03 4.10 -17.30
C GLN A 76 -12.64 2.83 -16.56
N TYR A 77 -12.45 1.74 -17.29
CA TYR A 77 -11.97 0.48 -16.75
C TYR A 77 -10.52 0.25 -17.17
N LEU A 78 -9.62 0.16 -16.22
CA LEU A 78 -8.23 -0.22 -16.44
C LEU A 78 -8.03 -1.60 -15.84
N LYS A 79 -7.72 -2.59 -16.67
CA LYS A 79 -7.70 -4.01 -16.30
C LYS A 79 -6.31 -4.60 -16.52
N THR A 80 -5.90 -5.47 -15.63
CA THR A 80 -4.67 -6.25 -15.77
C THR A 80 -4.79 -7.57 -15.01
N SER A 81 -3.77 -8.40 -15.12
CA SER A 81 -3.65 -9.64 -14.34
C SER A 81 -2.31 -9.65 -13.62
N ILE A 82 -2.35 -10.00 -12.35
CA ILE A 82 -1.17 -10.11 -11.48
C ILE A 82 -0.66 -11.54 -11.55
N SER A 83 0.61 -11.71 -11.91
CA SER A 83 1.22 -13.03 -12.01
C SER A 83 1.43 -13.68 -10.64
N GLU A 84 1.61 -14.98 -10.62
CA GLU A 84 1.92 -15.70 -9.39
C GLU A 84 3.28 -15.25 -8.82
N GLU A 85 4.25 -14.97 -9.68
CA GLU A 85 5.57 -14.47 -9.27
C GLU A 85 5.47 -13.13 -8.55
N GLN A 86 4.66 -12.19 -9.08
CA GLN A 86 4.43 -10.89 -8.44
C GLN A 86 3.79 -11.05 -7.05
N ARG A 87 2.82 -11.95 -6.91
CA ARG A 87 2.19 -12.26 -5.61
C ARG A 87 3.18 -12.86 -4.62
N LEU A 88 3.99 -13.81 -5.05
CA LEU A 88 5.02 -14.42 -4.20
C LEU A 88 6.09 -13.41 -3.78
N GLU A 89 6.50 -12.53 -4.68
CA GLU A 89 7.48 -11.48 -4.38
C GLU A 89 6.91 -10.47 -3.39
N PHE A 90 5.65 -10.08 -3.55
CA PHE A 90 4.98 -9.21 -2.59
C PHE A 90 4.91 -9.84 -1.20
N GLY A 91 4.59 -11.13 -1.11
CA GLY A 91 4.59 -11.87 0.16
C GLY A 91 5.97 -11.89 0.84
N ARG A 92 7.05 -12.06 0.07
CA ARG A 92 8.43 -11.97 0.60
C ARG A 92 8.74 -10.57 1.11
N LEU A 93 8.34 -9.53 0.37
CA LEU A 93 8.52 -8.14 0.76
C LEU A 93 7.80 -7.83 2.09
N VAL A 94 6.55 -8.27 2.22
CA VAL A 94 5.78 -8.13 3.47
C VAL A 94 6.50 -8.82 4.63
N GLY A 95 6.93 -10.09 4.44
CA GLY A 95 7.66 -10.84 5.47
C GLY A 95 8.97 -10.17 5.89
N ALA A 96 9.75 -9.67 4.92
CA ALA A 96 10.99 -8.94 5.20
C ALA A 96 10.73 -7.64 5.96
N THR A 97 9.68 -6.90 5.58
CA THR A 97 9.29 -5.65 6.26
C THR A 97 8.89 -5.90 7.71
N ILE A 98 8.10 -6.94 7.97
CA ILE A 98 7.71 -7.33 9.34
C ILE A 98 8.93 -7.66 10.16
N SER A 99 9.86 -8.46 9.62
CA SER A 99 11.09 -8.81 10.33
C SER A 99 11.95 -7.59 10.68
N GLN A 100 12.00 -6.58 9.80
CA GLN A 100 12.67 -5.32 10.08
C GLN A 100 11.97 -4.53 11.19
N ILE A 101 10.64 -4.48 11.17
CA ILE A 101 9.85 -3.82 12.21
C ILE A 101 10.07 -4.48 13.57
N GLU A 102 10.02 -5.82 13.64
CA GLU A 102 10.25 -6.60 14.87
C GLU A 102 11.67 -6.40 15.41
N ALA A 103 12.65 -6.27 14.51
CA ALA A 103 14.05 -5.98 14.86
C ALA A 103 14.31 -4.50 15.16
N ALA A 104 13.28 -3.63 15.15
CA ALA A 104 13.39 -2.18 15.27
C ALA A 104 14.36 -1.54 14.26
N GLN A 105 14.45 -2.11 13.06
CA GLN A 105 15.30 -1.65 11.97
C GLN A 105 14.48 -0.75 11.04
N PHE A 106 14.72 0.55 11.08
CA PHE A 106 14.04 1.55 10.26
C PHE A 106 15.07 2.33 9.42
N PRO A 107 15.66 1.72 8.38
CA PRO A 107 16.62 2.41 7.54
C PRO A 107 15.95 3.58 6.81
N SER A 108 16.69 4.66 6.62
CA SER A 108 16.22 5.77 5.81
C SER A 108 15.98 5.31 4.37
N HIS A 109 14.88 5.78 3.77
CA HIS A 109 14.55 5.42 2.40
C HIS A 109 15.41 6.21 1.41
N SER A 110 16.30 5.50 0.71
CA SER A 110 17.08 6.08 -0.38
C SER A 110 16.26 6.13 -1.68
N GLY A 111 16.66 6.99 -2.63
CA GLY A 111 16.03 7.06 -3.95
C GLY A 111 14.78 7.94 -4.03
N ILE A 112 14.54 8.77 -3.02
CA ILE A 112 13.47 9.75 -3.05
C ILE A 112 13.80 10.83 -4.09
N ARG A 113 12.88 11.03 -5.04
CA ARG A 113 13.03 12.10 -6.02
C ARG A 113 12.61 13.44 -5.42
N PHE A 114 13.49 14.41 -5.44
CA PHE A 114 13.18 15.80 -5.08
C PHE A 114 12.39 16.50 -6.21
N PRO A 115 11.41 17.38 -5.92
CA PRO A 115 10.81 17.65 -4.61
C PRO A 115 9.83 16.55 -4.18
N GLN A 116 9.85 16.18 -2.88
CA GLN A 116 8.94 15.20 -2.30
C GLN A 116 8.14 15.83 -1.16
N ASN A 117 6.92 16.25 -1.47
CA ASN A 117 6.07 16.95 -0.50
C ASN A 117 5.74 16.12 0.76
N GLY A 118 5.60 14.81 0.61
CA GLY A 118 5.37 13.94 1.75
C GLY A 118 6.52 13.94 2.75
N CYS A 119 7.76 14.10 2.30
CA CYS A 119 8.93 14.18 3.18
C CYS A 119 9.02 15.53 3.90
N VAL A 120 8.64 16.63 3.24
CA VAL A 120 8.69 17.97 3.85
C VAL A 120 7.79 18.07 5.08
N SER A 121 6.64 17.38 5.07
CA SER A 121 5.69 17.36 6.19
C SER A 121 5.81 16.11 7.08
N CYS A 122 6.83 15.27 6.87
CA CYS A 122 7.01 14.03 7.60
C CYS A 122 7.60 14.28 8.99
N SER A 123 6.91 13.84 10.04
CA SER A 123 7.38 13.95 11.41
C SER A 123 8.68 13.16 11.69
N HIS A 124 9.00 12.18 10.84
CA HIS A 124 10.22 11.38 10.94
C HIS A 124 11.38 11.89 10.08
N LEU A 125 11.25 13.08 9.47
CA LEU A 125 12.27 13.60 8.56
C LEU A 125 13.64 13.72 9.23
N GLY A 126 13.68 14.21 10.46
CA GLY A 126 14.93 14.33 11.23
C GLY A 126 15.64 13.00 11.44
N LEU A 127 14.89 11.93 11.72
CA LEU A 127 15.45 10.57 11.84
C LEU A 127 16.00 10.06 10.52
N CYS A 128 15.30 10.32 9.40
CA CYS A 128 15.76 9.93 8.07
C CYS A 128 17.05 10.64 7.63
N LEU A 129 17.23 11.89 8.05
CA LEU A 129 18.38 12.72 7.68
C LEU A 129 19.51 12.70 8.71
N ASP A 130 19.31 12.01 9.85
CA ASP A 130 20.20 12.04 11.02
C ASP A 130 20.46 13.49 11.50
N ASP A 131 19.43 14.35 11.42
CA ASP A 131 19.49 15.74 11.84
C ASP A 131 18.74 15.95 13.17
N GLN A 132 19.49 16.08 14.26
CA GLN A 132 18.95 16.24 15.61
C GLN A 132 18.03 17.46 15.76
N LYS A 133 18.19 18.51 14.95
CA LYS A 133 17.37 19.72 15.01
C LYS A 133 15.98 19.52 14.45
N LEU A 134 15.82 18.51 13.59
CA LEU A 134 14.56 18.17 12.93
C LEU A 134 13.85 17.00 13.62
N ILE A 135 14.47 16.38 14.63
CA ILE A 135 13.84 15.27 15.35
C ILE A 135 12.77 15.83 16.29
N ASP A 136 11.54 15.39 16.11
CA ASP A 136 10.47 15.64 17.07
C ASP A 136 10.72 14.85 18.36
N PRO A 137 10.90 15.53 19.51
CA PRO A 137 11.19 14.84 20.78
C PRO A 137 10.09 13.84 21.20
N SER A 138 8.85 14.03 20.76
CA SER A 138 7.73 13.11 21.07
C SER A 138 7.86 11.75 20.38
N LEU A 139 8.67 11.66 19.34
CA LEU A 139 8.93 10.43 18.59
C LEU A 139 10.10 9.61 19.15
N ILE A 140 10.90 10.19 20.05
CA ILE A 140 12.01 9.50 20.71
C ILE A 140 11.41 8.61 21.81
N ARG A 141 11.18 7.33 21.49
CA ARG A 141 10.76 6.35 22.50
C ARG A 141 11.93 6.01 23.40
N THR A 142 11.73 6.15 24.70
CA THR A 142 12.64 5.58 25.70
C THR A 142 12.63 4.05 25.57
N PRO A 143 13.79 3.38 25.49
CA PRO A 143 13.84 1.91 25.45
C PRO A 143 13.13 1.34 26.69
N GLY A 144 12.07 0.55 26.49
CA GLY A 144 11.35 -0.11 27.57
C GLY A 144 9.84 0.09 27.63
N ALA A 145 9.26 0.99 26.85
CA ALA A 145 7.80 1.13 26.76
C ALA A 145 7.24 0.29 25.59
N SER A 146 6.79 -0.91 25.90
CA SER A 146 5.93 -1.68 24.99
C SER A 146 4.56 -0.97 24.91
N ASN A 147 4.32 -0.19 23.89
CA ASN A 147 3.04 0.47 23.68
C ASN A 147 2.46 0.08 22.34
N LEU A 148 1.86 -1.09 22.30
CA LEU A 148 0.86 -1.48 21.30
C LEU A 148 -0.56 -1.11 21.78
N ALA A 149 -0.69 -0.40 22.92
CA ALA A 149 -1.97 -0.03 23.52
C ALA A 149 -2.87 0.81 22.61
N TRP A 150 -2.31 1.50 21.61
CA TRP A 150 -3.11 2.23 20.62
C TRP A 150 -3.78 1.32 19.59
N LEU A 151 -3.31 0.06 19.45
CA LEU A 151 -3.95 -0.93 18.57
C LEU A 151 -5.23 -1.49 19.20
N ASP A 152 -5.32 -1.49 20.53
CA ASP A 152 -6.51 -1.99 21.24
C ASP A 152 -7.67 -0.99 21.12
N GLU A 153 -7.42 0.30 20.89
CA GLU A 153 -8.44 1.33 20.66
C GLU A 153 -9.04 1.34 19.24
N LEU A 154 -8.47 0.57 18.31
CA LEU A 154 -8.96 0.48 16.91
C LEU A 154 -9.87 -0.72 16.67
N VAL A 155 -10.17 -1.52 17.69
CA VAL A 155 -10.93 -2.79 17.56
C VAL A 155 -12.34 -2.68 18.17
N ASP A 156 -12.71 -1.53 18.75
CA ASP A 156 -14.09 -1.16 19.14
C ASP A 156 -14.71 -0.30 18.00
#